data_db16c39eb48954983ef4b7144b0a423d
#
_entry.id   db16c39eb48954983ef4b7144b0a423d
#
_cell.length_a   1.000
_cell.length_b   1.000
_cell.length_c   1.000
_cell.angle_alpha   90.00
_cell.angle_beta   90.00
_cell.angle_gamma   90.00
#
_symmetry.space_group_name_H-M   'P 1'
#
loop_
_entity.id
_entity.type
_entity.pdbx_description
1 polymer ?
#
loop_
_entity_poly.entity_id
_entity_poly.type
_entity_poly.pdbx_seq_one_letter_code
_entity_poly.pdbx_strand_id
1 'polypeptide(L)'
;MLRSLSDPTIRRRTTVLAASLLFMLIGTGSIYFIVIALKPIAADFGWPRAVPSIAYALQYAGAGIGGIFMGWCLDRRGMGVPAIVGASMIGLGGILTSYASSPFELYLIYGGMLGFFGRSTLFAPLTANITRWFEHNRSFAVGVVGSGQGLAGMIWPQIFHHMIASVGWRQTALYYGLFALATMLPLAMILRQTPPVARKPAVQNAPAAPLMKHPHMSPRALQLTLSTAAIGCCVAMSLPLAHIVSHVSDLGFDPARGAETLSLMLACSALASFFGVGFLGSRFGGLRAIFVFSTGQAVLLGALAFVESLPGLYIAAAMFGLGYGGILPCYPVIVRELLPSAEAGRRTGLVLLFAGGGMALGSWLGGAVFDATGTYRTAFLIGVAFNAGNLAIIARLIAHTPRFRPAYA
;
A
#
# COMPACT_ATOMS: atom_id res chain seq x y z
N MET A 1 -3.23 10.46 34.63
CA MET A 1 -3.48 9.74 33.36
C MET A 1 -4.88 9.09 33.32
N LEU A 2 -5.39 8.48 34.40
CA LEU A 2 -6.73 7.84 34.45
C LEU A 2 -7.92 8.81 34.38
N ARG A 3 -7.81 10.06 34.85
CA ARG A 3 -8.87 11.08 34.77
C ARG A 3 -9.16 11.61 33.35
N SER A 4 -8.24 11.40 32.40
CA SER A 4 -8.44 11.85 31.01
C SER A 4 -9.30 10.88 30.18
N LEU A 5 -9.44 9.63 30.59
CA LEU A 5 -10.24 8.62 29.90
C LEU A 5 -11.76 8.72 30.19
N SER A 6 -12.15 9.50 31.19
CA SER A 6 -13.56 9.77 31.53
C SER A 6 -14.17 10.88 30.68
N ASP A 7 -13.38 11.66 29.95
CA ASP A 7 -13.89 12.69 29.04
C ASP A 7 -14.56 12.00 27.82
N PRO A 8 -15.87 12.22 27.61
CA PRO A 8 -16.60 11.61 26.49
C PRO A 8 -16.02 11.97 25.12
N THR A 9 -15.37 13.11 24.99
CA THR A 9 -14.72 13.56 23.75
C THR A 9 -13.45 12.75 23.46
N ILE A 10 -12.63 12.52 24.48
CA ILE A 10 -11.41 11.72 24.36
C ILE A 10 -11.79 10.27 24.06
N ARG A 11 -12.77 9.73 24.76
CA ARG A 11 -13.28 8.37 24.53
C ARG A 11 -13.77 8.18 23.10
N ARG A 12 -14.52 9.13 22.54
CA ARG A 12 -14.97 9.08 21.13
C ARG A 12 -13.81 9.11 20.16
N ARG A 13 -12.83 9.98 20.35
CA ARG A 13 -11.64 10.08 19.50
C ARG A 13 -10.82 8.79 19.48
N THR A 14 -10.57 8.21 20.65
CA THR A 14 -9.84 6.94 20.75
C THR A 14 -10.62 5.76 20.15
N THR A 15 -11.96 5.72 20.32
CA THR A 15 -12.80 4.68 19.70
C THR A 15 -12.76 4.77 18.17
N VAL A 16 -12.85 5.97 17.59
CA VAL A 16 -12.77 6.15 16.13
C VAL A 16 -11.37 5.82 15.62
N LEU A 17 -10.31 6.15 16.37
CA LEU A 17 -8.93 5.81 16.01
C LEU A 17 -8.73 4.28 15.99
N ALA A 18 -9.15 3.59 17.04
CA ALA A 18 -9.07 2.13 17.13
C ALA A 18 -9.91 1.45 16.03
N ALA A 19 -11.14 1.93 15.79
CA ALA A 19 -11.99 1.43 14.73
C ALA A 19 -11.35 1.64 13.33
N SER A 20 -10.69 2.77 13.08
CA SER A 20 -9.99 3.04 11.83
C SER A 20 -8.80 2.10 11.64
N LEU A 21 -8.01 1.85 12.70
CA LEU A 21 -6.89 0.91 12.69
C LEU A 21 -7.36 -0.51 12.36
N LEU A 22 -8.38 -0.99 13.08
CA LEU A 22 -8.93 -2.34 12.86
C LEU A 22 -9.58 -2.48 11.48
N PHE A 23 -10.28 -1.45 11.01
CA PHE A 23 -10.87 -1.41 9.68
C PHE A 23 -9.80 -1.52 8.58
N MET A 24 -8.69 -0.80 8.75
CA MET A 24 -7.53 -0.88 7.87
C MET A 24 -6.90 -2.28 7.89
N LEU A 25 -6.66 -2.82 9.09
CA LEU A 25 -6.03 -4.12 9.29
C LEU A 25 -6.85 -5.24 8.64
N ILE A 26 -8.15 -5.29 8.90
CA ILE A 26 -9.02 -6.35 8.39
C ILE A 26 -9.18 -6.22 6.87
N GLY A 27 -9.52 -5.03 6.37
CA GLY A 27 -9.77 -4.82 4.95
C GLY A 27 -8.55 -5.04 4.07
N THR A 28 -7.34 -4.79 4.58
CA THR A 28 -6.09 -5.05 3.85
C THR A 28 -5.81 -6.55 3.68
N GLY A 29 -6.44 -7.42 4.46
CA GLY A 29 -6.32 -8.87 4.31
C GLY A 29 -6.68 -9.36 2.91
N SER A 30 -7.64 -8.72 2.23
CA SER A 30 -8.07 -9.11 0.88
C SER A 30 -6.94 -9.17 -0.15
N ILE A 31 -5.91 -8.31 -0.03
CA ILE A 31 -4.78 -8.32 -0.96
C ILE A 31 -3.76 -9.39 -0.61
N TYR A 32 -3.59 -9.71 0.67
CA TYR A 32 -2.69 -10.79 1.08
C TYR A 32 -3.29 -12.16 0.80
N PHE A 33 -4.63 -12.28 0.77
CA PHE A 33 -5.29 -13.52 0.40
C PHE A 33 -4.87 -13.98 -1.01
N ILE A 34 -4.99 -13.12 -2.03
CA ILE A 34 -4.67 -13.51 -3.41
C ILE A 34 -3.17 -13.84 -3.58
N VAL A 35 -2.28 -13.22 -2.79
CA VAL A 35 -0.85 -13.50 -2.82
C VAL A 35 -0.57 -14.92 -2.31
N ILE A 36 -1.18 -15.30 -1.19
CA ILE A 36 -1.01 -16.63 -0.59
C ILE A 36 -1.72 -17.70 -1.41
N ALA A 37 -2.92 -17.39 -1.92
CA ALA A 37 -3.75 -18.30 -2.70
C ALA A 37 -3.33 -18.41 -4.18
N LEU A 38 -2.32 -17.65 -4.65
CA LEU A 38 -1.91 -17.58 -6.06
C LEU A 38 -1.65 -18.98 -6.66
N LYS A 39 -0.76 -19.75 -6.05
CA LYS A 39 -0.45 -21.12 -6.50
C LYS A 39 -1.64 -22.08 -6.34
N PRO A 40 -2.32 -22.16 -5.17
CA PRO A 40 -3.51 -22.98 -4.99
C PRO A 40 -4.60 -22.71 -6.03
N ILE A 41 -4.91 -21.44 -6.34
CA ILE A 41 -5.92 -21.09 -7.35
C ILE A 41 -5.47 -21.51 -8.75
N ALA A 42 -4.22 -21.19 -9.12
CA ALA A 42 -3.68 -21.58 -10.42
C ALA A 42 -3.68 -23.09 -10.62
N ALA A 43 -3.32 -23.85 -9.59
CA ALA A 43 -3.29 -25.32 -9.63
C ALA A 43 -4.70 -25.96 -9.72
N ASP A 44 -5.68 -25.42 -8.97
CA ASP A 44 -7.06 -25.95 -8.92
C ASP A 44 -7.76 -25.87 -10.29
N PHE A 45 -7.46 -24.83 -11.05
CA PHE A 45 -8.06 -24.61 -12.38
C PHE A 45 -7.15 -24.94 -13.56
N GLY A 46 -5.89 -25.28 -13.33
CA GLY A 46 -4.88 -25.42 -14.40
C GLY A 46 -4.59 -24.09 -15.11
N TRP A 47 -4.77 -22.95 -14.44
CA TRP A 47 -4.52 -21.63 -15.03
C TRP A 47 -3.04 -21.23 -14.96
N PRO A 48 -2.56 -20.43 -15.94
CA PRO A 48 -1.29 -19.75 -15.83
C PRO A 48 -1.25 -18.85 -14.58
N ARG A 49 -0.08 -18.65 -13.99
CA ARG A 49 0.09 -17.76 -12.82
C ARG A 49 -0.24 -16.30 -13.12
N ALA A 50 -0.17 -15.92 -14.39
CA ALA A 50 -0.60 -14.59 -14.84
C ALA A 50 -2.07 -14.31 -14.46
N VAL A 51 -2.96 -15.30 -14.45
CA VAL A 51 -4.38 -15.10 -14.14
C VAL A 51 -4.60 -14.56 -12.71
N PRO A 52 -4.19 -15.24 -11.62
CA PRO A 52 -4.33 -14.67 -10.28
C PRO A 52 -3.47 -13.42 -10.06
N SER A 53 -2.36 -13.26 -10.80
CA SER A 53 -1.54 -12.05 -10.76
C SER A 53 -2.27 -10.84 -11.36
N ILE A 54 -3.08 -11.03 -12.41
CA ILE A 54 -3.96 -9.99 -12.96
C ILE A 54 -5.02 -9.59 -11.92
N ALA A 55 -5.59 -10.54 -11.17
CA ALA A 55 -6.54 -10.21 -10.12
C ALA A 55 -5.92 -9.28 -9.05
N TYR A 56 -4.71 -9.58 -8.60
CA TYR A 56 -3.93 -8.69 -7.71
C TYR A 56 -3.71 -7.31 -8.36
N ALA A 57 -3.31 -7.28 -9.63
CA ALA A 57 -3.08 -6.04 -10.39
C ALA A 57 -4.35 -5.19 -10.48
N LEU A 58 -5.47 -5.82 -10.80
CA LEU A 58 -6.78 -5.16 -10.91
C LEU A 58 -7.26 -4.60 -9.56
N GLN A 59 -6.93 -5.26 -8.45
CA GLN A 59 -7.25 -4.76 -7.12
C GLN A 59 -6.51 -3.43 -6.82
N TYR A 60 -5.25 -3.28 -7.24
CA TYR A 60 -4.51 -2.03 -7.11
C TYR A 60 -5.03 -0.95 -8.07
N ALA A 61 -5.25 -1.29 -9.34
CA ALA A 61 -5.79 -0.36 -10.33
C ALA A 61 -7.19 0.13 -9.92
N GLY A 62 -8.06 -0.79 -9.51
CA GLY A 62 -9.39 -0.47 -9.01
C GLY A 62 -9.35 0.43 -7.78
N ALA A 63 -8.44 0.15 -6.82
CA ALA A 63 -8.28 0.98 -5.64
C ALA A 63 -7.79 2.40 -5.96
N GLY A 64 -6.91 2.55 -6.94
CA GLY A 64 -6.43 3.86 -7.40
C GLY A 64 -7.56 4.72 -7.97
N ILE A 65 -8.34 4.16 -8.89
CA ILE A 65 -9.47 4.86 -9.53
C ILE A 65 -10.60 5.09 -8.51
N GLY A 66 -10.96 4.04 -7.75
CA GLY A 66 -12.00 4.09 -6.72
C GLY A 66 -11.68 5.07 -5.59
N GLY A 67 -10.39 5.28 -5.28
CA GLY A 67 -9.93 6.22 -4.25
C GLY A 67 -10.37 7.66 -4.52
N ILE A 68 -10.41 8.08 -5.79
CA ILE A 68 -10.92 9.41 -6.19
C ILE A 68 -12.42 9.49 -5.90
N PHE A 69 -13.17 8.46 -6.27
CA PHE A 69 -14.62 8.40 -6.04
C PHE A 69 -14.96 8.34 -4.54
N MET A 70 -14.27 7.50 -3.79
CA MET A 70 -14.50 7.37 -2.34
C MET A 70 -14.05 8.60 -1.55
N GLY A 71 -13.01 9.30 -2.01
CA GLY A 71 -12.63 10.61 -1.46
C GLY A 71 -13.74 11.66 -1.66
N TRP A 72 -14.31 11.72 -2.84
CA TRP A 72 -15.47 12.58 -3.14
C TRP A 72 -16.69 12.20 -2.28
N CYS A 73 -16.99 10.92 -2.09
CA CYS A 73 -18.05 10.46 -1.20
C CYS A 73 -17.81 10.89 0.26
N LEU A 74 -16.56 10.76 0.74
CA LEU A 74 -16.15 11.22 2.08
C LEU A 74 -16.44 12.71 2.28
N ASP A 75 -16.12 13.55 1.28
CA ASP A 75 -16.28 14.99 1.39
C ASP A 75 -17.74 15.42 1.41
N ARG A 76 -18.62 14.70 0.69
CA ARG A 76 -20.04 15.02 0.60
C ARG A 76 -20.92 14.36 1.66
N ARG A 77 -20.64 13.12 2.02
CA ARG A 77 -21.50 12.27 2.87
C ARG A 77 -20.83 11.81 4.16
N GLY A 78 -19.58 12.24 4.41
CA GLY A 78 -18.80 11.78 5.56
C GLY A 78 -18.28 10.36 5.40
N MET A 79 -17.59 9.85 6.43
CA MET A 79 -16.93 8.53 6.40
C MET A 79 -17.90 7.35 6.41
N GLY A 80 -19.14 7.54 6.86
CA GLY A 80 -20.12 6.44 6.98
C GLY A 80 -20.39 5.72 5.68
N VAL A 81 -20.59 6.44 4.56
CA VAL A 81 -20.88 5.82 3.26
C VAL A 81 -19.66 5.05 2.73
N PRO A 82 -18.44 5.63 2.62
CA PRO A 82 -17.27 4.86 2.23
C PRO A 82 -17.02 3.63 3.12
N ALA A 83 -17.17 3.76 4.44
CA ALA A 83 -16.92 2.66 5.36
C ALA A 83 -17.91 1.50 5.18
N ILE A 84 -19.21 1.78 5.05
CA ILE A 84 -20.22 0.73 4.83
C ILE A 84 -20.01 0.06 3.47
N VAL A 85 -19.81 0.84 2.40
CA VAL A 85 -19.55 0.30 1.07
C VAL A 85 -18.29 -0.55 1.07
N GLY A 86 -17.19 -0.05 1.66
CA GLY A 86 -15.93 -0.78 1.75
C GLY A 86 -16.06 -2.10 2.51
N ALA A 87 -16.70 -2.08 3.68
CA ALA A 87 -16.96 -3.26 4.50
C ALA A 87 -17.78 -4.32 3.73
N SER A 88 -18.88 -3.88 3.12
CA SER A 88 -19.77 -4.76 2.34
C SER A 88 -19.04 -5.37 1.16
N MET A 89 -18.30 -4.56 0.38
CA MET A 89 -17.63 -5.03 -0.82
C MET A 89 -16.41 -5.91 -0.53
N ILE A 90 -15.67 -5.67 0.56
CA ILE A 90 -14.58 -6.54 0.99
C ILE A 90 -15.14 -7.90 1.45
N GLY A 91 -16.17 -7.89 2.26
CA GLY A 91 -16.75 -9.13 2.77
C GLY A 91 -17.46 -9.94 1.68
N LEU A 92 -18.34 -9.31 0.90
CA LEU A 92 -19.02 -9.97 -0.23
C LEU A 92 -18.00 -10.42 -1.29
N GLY A 93 -16.99 -9.63 -1.59
CA GLY A 93 -15.93 -10.01 -2.51
C GLY A 93 -15.14 -11.23 -2.03
N GLY A 94 -14.88 -11.35 -0.72
CA GLY A 94 -14.29 -12.56 -0.13
C GLY A 94 -15.20 -13.78 -0.31
N ILE A 95 -16.50 -13.64 0.00
CA ILE A 95 -17.49 -14.71 -0.19
C ILE A 95 -17.56 -15.11 -1.66
N LEU A 96 -17.71 -14.16 -2.59
CA LEU A 96 -17.83 -14.45 -4.02
C LEU A 96 -16.55 -15.05 -4.60
N THR A 97 -15.38 -14.72 -4.06
CA THR A 97 -14.11 -15.35 -4.44
C THR A 97 -14.16 -16.87 -4.22
N SER A 98 -14.85 -17.36 -3.17
CA SER A 98 -14.98 -18.80 -2.91
C SER A 98 -15.78 -19.55 -3.98
N TYR A 99 -16.66 -18.86 -4.68
CA TYR A 99 -17.49 -19.40 -5.74
C TYR A 99 -16.95 -19.14 -7.16
N ALA A 100 -15.88 -18.36 -7.27
CA ALA A 100 -15.31 -18.04 -8.57
C ALA A 100 -14.89 -19.31 -9.32
N SER A 101 -15.28 -19.38 -10.59
CA SER A 101 -15.05 -20.52 -11.49
C SER A 101 -14.36 -20.12 -12.79
N SER A 102 -14.29 -18.83 -13.10
CA SER A 102 -13.67 -18.29 -14.30
C SER A 102 -12.71 -17.14 -14.00
N PRO A 103 -11.70 -16.91 -14.88
CA PRO A 103 -10.81 -15.75 -14.75
C PRO A 103 -11.59 -14.42 -14.74
N PHE A 104 -12.63 -14.30 -15.56
CA PHE A 104 -13.43 -13.08 -15.66
C PHE A 104 -14.13 -12.74 -14.34
N GLU A 105 -14.74 -13.74 -13.68
CA GLU A 105 -15.35 -13.56 -12.36
C GLU A 105 -14.32 -13.09 -11.32
N LEU A 106 -13.14 -13.74 -11.32
CA LEU A 106 -12.06 -13.34 -10.43
C LEU A 106 -11.62 -11.88 -10.68
N TYR A 107 -11.51 -11.46 -11.95
CA TYR A 107 -11.13 -10.08 -12.30
C TYR A 107 -12.19 -9.06 -11.89
N LEU A 108 -13.48 -9.40 -12.08
CA LEU A 108 -14.58 -8.53 -11.67
C LEU A 108 -14.64 -8.37 -10.15
N ILE A 109 -14.47 -9.46 -9.40
CA ILE A 109 -14.44 -9.44 -7.93
C ILE A 109 -13.25 -8.63 -7.44
N TYR A 110 -12.04 -8.90 -7.94
CA TYR A 110 -10.83 -8.24 -7.46
C TYR A 110 -10.71 -6.78 -7.94
N GLY A 111 -11.02 -6.51 -9.19
CA GLY A 111 -10.95 -5.14 -9.74
C GLY A 111 -12.09 -4.25 -9.25
N GLY A 112 -13.32 -4.74 -9.35
CA GLY A 112 -14.53 -4.00 -9.02
C GLY A 112 -14.82 -3.98 -7.52
N MET A 113 -15.12 -5.14 -6.95
CA MET A 113 -15.59 -5.20 -5.56
C MET A 113 -14.47 -4.95 -4.57
N LEU A 114 -13.41 -5.76 -4.59
CA LEU A 114 -12.30 -5.68 -3.64
C LEU A 114 -11.40 -4.46 -3.90
N GLY A 115 -11.20 -4.06 -5.16
CA GLY A 115 -10.38 -2.93 -5.55
C GLY A 115 -11.14 -1.61 -5.49
N PHE A 116 -12.02 -1.38 -6.49
CA PHE A 116 -12.68 -0.10 -6.70
C PHE A 116 -13.57 0.34 -5.53
N PHE A 117 -14.39 -0.56 -4.98
CA PHE A 117 -15.29 -0.25 -3.88
C PHE A 117 -14.71 -0.59 -2.50
N GLY A 118 -13.91 -1.64 -2.37
CA GLY A 118 -13.37 -2.13 -1.11
C GLY A 118 -12.11 -1.38 -0.67
N ARG A 119 -10.97 -1.71 -1.28
CA ARG A 119 -9.65 -1.19 -0.92
C ARG A 119 -9.53 0.33 -1.04
N SER A 120 -10.22 0.93 -1.99
CA SER A 120 -10.27 2.39 -2.18
C SER A 120 -10.73 3.16 -0.94
N THR A 121 -11.50 2.52 -0.05
CA THR A 121 -12.02 3.14 1.17
C THR A 121 -11.03 3.08 2.34
N LEU A 122 -9.98 2.26 2.24
CA LEU A 122 -9.10 1.97 3.36
C LEU A 122 -8.12 3.11 3.66
N PHE A 123 -7.24 3.48 2.73
CA PHE A 123 -6.14 4.38 3.06
C PHE A 123 -6.55 5.86 3.03
N ALA A 124 -6.89 6.38 1.85
CA ALA A 124 -7.12 7.82 1.67
C ALA A 124 -8.34 8.32 2.46
N PRO A 125 -9.54 7.69 2.41
CA PRO A 125 -10.68 8.15 3.20
C PRO A 125 -10.49 8.02 4.71
N LEU A 126 -9.88 6.92 5.20
CA LEU A 126 -9.64 6.75 6.65
C LEU A 126 -8.65 7.78 7.19
N THR A 127 -7.53 7.99 6.50
CA THR A 127 -6.52 8.98 6.92
C THR A 127 -7.07 10.40 6.84
N ALA A 128 -7.83 10.74 5.80
CA ALA A 128 -8.50 12.03 5.70
C ALA A 128 -9.55 12.21 6.80
N ASN A 129 -10.33 11.17 7.12
CA ASN A 129 -11.31 11.23 8.20
C ASN A 129 -10.64 11.44 9.56
N ILE A 130 -9.58 10.67 9.88
CA ILE A 130 -8.95 10.76 11.21
C ILE A 130 -8.32 12.12 11.47
N THR A 131 -7.83 12.82 10.43
CA THR A 131 -7.32 14.20 10.57
C THR A 131 -8.38 15.21 10.99
N ARG A 132 -9.68 14.89 10.78
CA ARG A 132 -10.82 15.73 11.23
C ARG A 132 -11.14 15.53 12.72
N TRP A 133 -10.70 14.40 13.30
CA TRP A 133 -10.89 14.07 14.72
C TRP A 133 -9.74 14.58 15.62
N PHE A 134 -8.53 14.69 15.06
CA PHE A 134 -7.31 15.07 15.79
C PHE A 134 -6.72 16.37 15.25
N GLU A 135 -6.88 17.48 16.00
CA GLU A 135 -6.35 18.78 15.58
C GLU A 135 -4.85 18.95 15.92
N HIS A 136 -4.42 18.51 17.09
CA HIS A 136 -3.05 18.72 17.58
C HIS A 136 -2.08 17.59 17.20
N ASN A 137 -2.51 16.33 17.18
CA ASN A 137 -1.65 15.16 16.94
C ASN A 137 -2.02 14.43 15.64
N ARG A 138 -2.27 15.18 14.55
CA ARG A 138 -2.73 14.63 13.26
C ARG A 138 -1.77 13.57 12.70
N SER A 139 -0.47 13.87 12.69
CA SER A 139 0.54 12.97 12.14
C SER A 139 0.60 11.65 12.91
N PHE A 140 0.49 11.70 14.24
CA PHE A 140 0.43 10.50 15.07
C PHE A 140 -0.82 9.65 14.76
N ALA A 141 -2.00 10.28 14.68
CA ALA A 141 -3.24 9.57 14.40
C ALA A 141 -3.24 8.92 13.01
N VAL A 142 -2.72 9.63 11.99
CA VAL A 142 -2.53 9.09 10.64
C VAL A 142 -1.52 7.93 10.65
N GLY A 143 -0.44 8.05 11.41
CA GLY A 143 0.55 6.99 11.57
C GLY A 143 -0.04 5.72 12.19
N VAL A 144 -0.86 5.88 13.25
CA VAL A 144 -1.57 4.74 13.88
C VAL A 144 -2.50 4.05 12.88
N VAL A 145 -3.32 4.79 12.13
CA VAL A 145 -4.21 4.20 11.12
C VAL A 145 -3.40 3.51 10.01
N GLY A 146 -2.34 4.17 9.53
CA GLY A 146 -1.46 3.63 8.48
C GLY A 146 -0.73 2.36 8.90
N SER A 147 -0.38 2.22 10.20
CA SER A 147 0.26 1.01 10.73
C SER A 147 -0.63 -0.24 10.60
N GLY A 148 -1.95 -0.06 10.49
CA GLY A 148 -2.89 -1.16 10.24
C GLY A 148 -2.58 -1.93 8.95
N GLN A 149 -2.04 -1.27 7.93
CA GLN A 149 -1.60 -1.95 6.70
C GLN A 149 -0.37 -2.83 6.94
N GLY A 150 0.61 -2.34 7.70
CA GLY A 150 1.80 -3.11 8.08
C GLY A 150 1.44 -4.31 8.97
N LEU A 151 0.60 -4.08 9.99
CA LEU A 151 0.10 -5.16 10.86
C LEU A 151 -0.68 -6.20 10.07
N ALA A 152 -1.51 -5.79 9.10
CA ALA A 152 -2.20 -6.73 8.22
C ALA A 152 -1.22 -7.62 7.46
N GLY A 153 -0.12 -7.04 6.96
CA GLY A 153 0.93 -7.77 6.26
C GLY A 153 1.72 -8.74 7.13
N MET A 154 1.80 -8.49 8.43
CA MET A 154 2.41 -9.43 9.37
C MET A 154 1.48 -10.61 9.72
N ILE A 155 0.19 -10.33 9.87
CA ILE A 155 -0.77 -11.26 10.45
C ILE A 155 -1.44 -12.13 9.39
N TRP A 156 -1.99 -11.54 8.33
CA TRP A 156 -2.83 -12.24 7.37
C TRP A 156 -2.11 -13.33 6.57
N PRO A 157 -0.86 -13.17 6.11
CA PRO A 157 -0.19 -14.23 5.37
C PRO A 157 -0.10 -15.53 6.16
N GLN A 158 0.19 -15.46 7.46
CA GLN A 158 0.28 -16.65 8.32
C GLN A 158 -1.09 -17.31 8.53
N ILE A 159 -2.12 -16.50 8.81
CA ILE A 159 -3.49 -16.99 8.96
C ILE A 159 -3.96 -17.68 7.69
N PHE A 160 -3.82 -17.02 6.54
CA PHE A 160 -4.26 -17.56 5.26
C PHE A 160 -3.49 -18.79 4.84
N HIS A 161 -2.17 -18.82 5.06
CA HIS A 161 -1.38 -20.02 4.79
C HIS A 161 -1.91 -21.21 5.59
N HIS A 162 -2.08 -21.06 6.90
CA HIS A 162 -2.58 -22.12 7.77
C HIS A 162 -4.00 -22.57 7.40
N MET A 163 -4.90 -21.63 7.13
CA MET A 163 -6.28 -21.94 6.74
C MET A 163 -6.33 -22.61 5.34
N ILE A 164 -5.56 -22.15 4.36
CA ILE A 164 -5.52 -22.76 3.02
C ILE A 164 -4.99 -24.20 3.10
N ALA A 165 -3.98 -24.45 3.94
CA ALA A 165 -3.46 -25.79 4.15
C ALA A 165 -4.46 -26.73 4.82
N SER A 166 -5.33 -26.24 5.71
CA SER A 166 -6.28 -27.05 6.47
C SER A 166 -7.62 -27.26 5.77
N VAL A 167 -8.20 -26.19 5.19
CA VAL A 167 -9.57 -26.21 4.62
C VAL A 167 -9.64 -25.84 3.14
N GLY A 168 -8.52 -25.52 2.51
CA GLY A 168 -8.42 -25.09 1.13
C GLY A 168 -8.74 -23.62 0.91
N TRP A 169 -8.38 -23.10 -0.26
CA TRP A 169 -8.48 -21.67 -0.56
C TRP A 169 -9.92 -21.15 -0.66
N ARG A 170 -10.87 -21.97 -1.16
CA ARG A 170 -12.28 -21.60 -1.30
C ARG A 170 -12.93 -21.37 0.06
N GLN A 171 -12.76 -22.28 1.01
CA GLN A 171 -13.30 -22.16 2.37
C GLN A 171 -12.62 -21.02 3.11
N THR A 172 -11.32 -20.82 2.90
CA THR A 172 -10.59 -19.69 3.49
C THR A 172 -11.13 -18.36 3.00
N ALA A 173 -11.42 -18.23 1.69
CA ALA A 173 -12.03 -17.02 1.12
C ALA A 173 -13.41 -16.76 1.73
N LEU A 174 -14.24 -17.80 1.86
CA LEU A 174 -15.58 -17.72 2.45
C LEU A 174 -15.48 -17.25 3.93
N TYR A 175 -14.66 -17.89 4.72
CA TYR A 175 -14.50 -17.54 6.15
C TYR A 175 -13.94 -16.12 6.32
N TYR A 176 -12.95 -15.72 5.51
CA TYR A 176 -12.46 -14.35 5.52
C TYR A 176 -13.56 -13.34 5.15
N GLY A 177 -14.35 -13.63 4.12
CA GLY A 177 -15.44 -12.76 3.70
C GLY A 177 -16.51 -12.59 4.78
N LEU A 178 -16.94 -13.70 5.41
CA LEU A 178 -17.90 -13.67 6.54
C LEU A 178 -17.33 -12.92 7.75
N PHE A 179 -16.09 -13.20 8.12
CA PHE A 179 -15.39 -12.49 9.20
C PHE A 179 -15.30 -10.99 8.92
N ALA A 180 -14.92 -10.61 7.68
CA ALA A 180 -14.84 -9.21 7.28
C ALA A 180 -16.21 -8.51 7.37
N LEU A 181 -17.29 -9.13 6.89
CA LEU A 181 -18.64 -8.58 7.07
C LEU A 181 -19.02 -8.40 8.52
N ALA A 182 -18.86 -9.46 9.34
CA ALA A 182 -19.24 -9.47 10.73
C ALA A 182 -18.49 -8.44 11.58
N THR A 183 -17.22 -8.15 11.23
CA THR A 183 -16.37 -7.23 11.98
C THR A 183 -16.34 -5.83 11.41
N MET A 184 -16.21 -5.68 10.09
CA MET A 184 -16.06 -4.37 9.47
C MET A 184 -17.37 -3.57 9.42
N LEU A 185 -18.55 -4.22 9.31
CA LEU A 185 -19.82 -3.49 9.34
C LEU A 185 -20.08 -2.78 10.69
N PRO A 186 -19.92 -3.44 11.86
CA PRO A 186 -19.97 -2.73 13.14
C PRO A 186 -18.92 -1.62 13.26
N LEU A 187 -17.69 -1.84 12.77
CA LEU A 187 -16.66 -0.78 12.75
C LEU A 187 -17.08 0.39 11.85
N ALA A 188 -17.70 0.12 10.71
CA ALA A 188 -18.23 1.15 9.81
C ALA A 188 -19.32 2.00 10.48
N MET A 189 -20.15 1.41 11.33
CA MET A 189 -21.14 2.14 12.13
C MET A 189 -20.47 3.08 13.14
N ILE A 190 -19.34 2.68 13.74
CA ILE A 190 -18.54 3.56 14.59
C ILE A 190 -17.96 4.71 13.77
N LEU A 191 -17.43 4.42 12.57
CA LEU A 191 -16.84 5.40 11.67
C LEU A 191 -17.84 6.40 11.05
N ARG A 192 -19.15 6.09 11.12
CA ARG A 192 -20.23 6.99 10.72
C ARG A 192 -20.36 8.23 11.62
N GLN A 193 -19.80 8.18 12.82
CA GLN A 193 -19.85 9.31 13.73
C GLN A 193 -19.26 10.57 13.08
N THR A 194 -19.95 11.71 13.28
CA THR A 194 -19.45 12.99 12.82
C THR A 194 -18.31 13.49 13.73
N PRO A 195 -17.22 13.98 13.16
CA PRO A 195 -16.18 14.64 13.95
C PRO A 195 -16.78 15.78 14.77
N PRO A 196 -16.28 16.05 15.99
CA PRO A 196 -16.65 17.26 16.70
C PRO A 196 -16.41 18.44 15.76
N VAL A 197 -17.38 19.37 15.70
CA VAL A 197 -17.37 20.50 14.75
C VAL A 197 -15.99 21.14 14.76
N ALA A 198 -15.18 20.85 13.76
CA ALA A 198 -13.92 21.52 13.59
C ALA A 198 -14.25 23.01 13.38
N ARG A 199 -13.76 23.87 14.27
CA ARG A 199 -13.61 25.29 13.97
C ARG A 199 -13.06 25.31 12.54
N LYS A 200 -13.79 25.99 11.61
CA LYS A 200 -13.34 26.15 10.22
C LYS A 200 -11.83 26.36 10.26
N PRO A 201 -11.02 25.58 9.56
CA PRO A 201 -9.59 25.87 9.54
C PRO A 201 -9.54 27.34 9.15
N ALA A 202 -8.90 28.16 9.99
CA ALA A 202 -8.59 29.52 9.59
C ALA A 202 -7.99 29.36 8.20
N VAL A 203 -8.65 29.92 7.22
CA VAL A 203 -8.18 29.92 5.84
C VAL A 203 -6.74 30.38 5.96
N GLN A 204 -5.81 29.47 5.84
CA GLN A 204 -4.42 29.82 5.64
C GLN A 204 -4.38 30.42 4.24
N ASN A 205 -4.85 31.68 4.16
CA ASN A 205 -4.77 32.56 3.01
C ASN A 205 -3.33 33.06 2.86
N ALA A 206 -2.40 32.12 2.77
CA ALA A 206 -1.15 32.40 2.11
C ALA A 206 -0.97 31.28 1.10
N PRO A 207 -0.84 31.57 -0.20
CA PRO A 207 -0.28 30.63 -1.13
C PRO A 207 1.17 30.42 -0.66
N ALA A 208 1.39 29.43 0.21
CA ALA A 208 2.73 29.08 0.61
C ALA A 208 3.43 28.65 -0.67
N ALA A 209 4.37 29.50 -1.12
CA ALA A 209 5.23 29.19 -2.25
C ALA A 209 5.88 27.82 -1.99
N PRO A 210 6.17 27.03 -3.01
CA PRO A 210 6.91 25.78 -2.82
C PRO A 210 8.19 26.09 -2.05
N LEU A 211 8.53 25.24 -1.07
CA LEU A 211 9.71 25.41 -0.21
C LEU A 211 10.99 25.50 -1.05
N MET A 212 11.01 24.84 -2.20
CA MET A 212 12.07 24.91 -3.21
C MET A 212 11.46 24.98 -4.61
N LYS A 213 11.92 25.90 -5.45
CA LYS A 213 11.57 25.94 -6.88
C LYS A 213 12.57 25.10 -7.66
N HIS A 214 12.07 24.19 -8.52
CA HIS A 214 12.93 23.55 -9.50
C HIS A 214 13.26 24.57 -10.62
N PRO A 215 14.55 24.91 -10.84
CA PRO A 215 14.91 26.05 -11.69
C PRO A 215 14.55 25.86 -13.18
N HIS A 216 14.41 24.60 -13.66
CA HIS A 216 14.32 24.28 -15.08
C HIS A 216 13.05 23.51 -15.48
N MET A 217 12.09 23.28 -14.58
CA MET A 217 10.88 22.50 -14.90
C MET A 217 9.61 23.23 -14.49
N SER A 218 8.60 23.17 -15.36
CA SER A 218 7.25 23.61 -15.00
C SER A 218 6.63 22.66 -13.98
N PRO A 219 5.65 23.10 -13.16
CA PRO A 219 4.96 22.23 -12.20
C PRO A 219 4.29 21.00 -12.83
N ARG A 220 3.84 21.11 -14.10
CA ARG A 220 3.26 19.99 -14.85
C ARG A 220 4.34 18.98 -15.27
N ALA A 221 5.46 19.45 -15.79
CA ALA A 221 6.58 18.59 -16.18
C ALA A 221 7.14 17.85 -14.95
N LEU A 222 7.33 18.54 -13.83
CA LEU A 222 7.78 17.94 -12.57
C LEU A 222 6.80 16.88 -12.05
N GLN A 223 5.48 17.16 -12.13
CA GLN A 223 4.44 16.21 -11.77
C GLN A 223 4.54 14.93 -12.62
N LEU A 224 4.65 15.05 -13.94
CA LEU A 224 4.78 13.90 -14.85
C LEU A 224 6.07 13.11 -14.57
N THR A 225 7.18 13.81 -14.36
CA THR A 225 8.48 13.18 -14.02
C THR A 225 8.40 12.37 -12.74
N LEU A 226 7.78 12.91 -11.67
CA LEU A 226 7.57 12.19 -10.42
C LEU A 226 6.61 11.01 -10.58
N SER A 227 5.55 11.17 -11.37
CA SER A 227 4.61 10.08 -11.67
C SER A 227 5.27 8.95 -12.44
N THR A 228 6.14 9.27 -13.42
CA THR A 228 6.91 8.25 -14.15
C THR A 228 7.91 7.53 -13.25
N ALA A 229 8.61 8.26 -12.38
CA ALA A 229 9.49 7.67 -11.38
C ALA A 229 8.73 6.71 -10.44
N ALA A 230 7.51 7.09 -10.03
CA ALA A 230 6.66 6.27 -9.19
C ALA A 230 6.27 4.93 -9.84
N ILE A 231 6.02 4.91 -11.16
CA ILE A 231 5.78 3.66 -11.89
C ILE A 231 7.00 2.74 -11.75
N GLY A 232 8.21 3.24 -12.05
CA GLY A 232 9.43 2.43 -12.05
C GLY A 232 9.73 1.79 -10.69
N CYS A 233 9.68 2.56 -9.61
CA CYS A 233 9.92 2.01 -8.27
C CYS A 233 8.81 1.05 -7.81
N CYS A 234 7.55 1.29 -8.20
CA CYS A 234 6.42 0.47 -7.78
C CYS A 234 6.31 -0.83 -8.58
N VAL A 235 6.76 -0.88 -9.85
CA VAL A 235 6.96 -2.14 -10.57
C VAL A 235 7.93 -3.03 -9.81
N ALA A 236 9.09 -2.50 -9.44
CA ALA A 236 10.10 -3.24 -8.68
C ALA A 236 9.61 -3.69 -7.30
N MET A 237 8.77 -2.87 -6.65
CA MET A 237 8.20 -3.17 -5.33
C MET A 237 7.20 -4.33 -5.39
N SER A 238 6.34 -4.34 -6.39
CA SER A 238 5.23 -5.29 -6.46
C SER A 238 5.67 -6.71 -6.81
N LEU A 239 6.79 -6.88 -7.52
CA LEU A 239 7.30 -8.19 -7.92
C LEU A 239 7.50 -9.13 -6.72
N PRO A 240 8.34 -8.83 -5.72
CA PRO A 240 8.45 -9.70 -4.56
C PRO A 240 7.20 -9.67 -3.67
N LEU A 241 6.50 -8.54 -3.54
CA LEU A 241 5.27 -8.48 -2.75
C LEU A 241 4.17 -9.44 -3.24
N ALA A 242 4.05 -9.62 -4.55
CA ALA A 242 3.06 -10.51 -5.14
C ALA A 242 3.56 -11.97 -5.26
N HIS A 243 4.87 -12.18 -5.41
CA HIS A 243 5.38 -13.46 -5.84
C HIS A 243 6.38 -14.14 -4.90
N ILE A 244 6.81 -13.50 -3.80
CA ILE A 244 7.83 -14.07 -2.89
C ILE A 244 7.38 -15.42 -2.30
N VAL A 245 6.10 -15.56 -1.97
CA VAL A 245 5.55 -16.81 -1.42
C VAL A 245 5.64 -17.95 -2.44
N SER A 246 5.27 -17.66 -3.68
CA SER A 246 5.38 -18.60 -4.79
C SER A 246 6.84 -18.91 -5.12
N HIS A 247 7.71 -17.90 -5.11
CA HIS A 247 9.14 -18.05 -5.37
C HIS A 247 9.82 -18.96 -4.35
N VAL A 248 9.60 -18.73 -3.05
CA VAL A 248 10.13 -19.58 -1.97
C VAL A 248 9.66 -21.02 -2.12
N SER A 249 8.39 -21.22 -2.44
CA SER A 249 7.80 -22.53 -2.68
C SER A 249 8.36 -23.23 -3.94
N ASP A 250 8.71 -22.46 -5.00
CA ASP A 250 9.29 -23.01 -6.23
C ASP A 250 10.77 -23.41 -6.05
N LEU A 251 11.46 -22.84 -5.06
CA LEU A 251 12.80 -23.27 -4.62
C LEU A 251 12.76 -24.55 -3.79
N GLY A 252 11.57 -25.16 -3.58
CA GLY A 252 11.41 -26.43 -2.87
C GLY A 252 11.20 -26.29 -1.35
N PHE A 253 11.03 -25.07 -0.84
CA PHE A 253 10.72 -24.86 0.58
C PHE A 253 9.23 -24.97 0.86
N ASP A 254 8.89 -25.29 2.10
CA ASP A 254 7.50 -25.31 2.57
C ASP A 254 6.83 -23.94 2.30
N PRO A 255 5.61 -23.90 1.76
CA PRO A 255 4.84 -22.66 1.55
C PRO A 255 4.71 -21.78 2.82
N ALA A 256 4.74 -22.36 4.02
CA ALA A 256 4.80 -21.64 5.28
C ALA A 256 6.00 -20.68 5.33
N ARG A 257 7.17 -21.11 4.86
CA ARG A 257 8.38 -20.29 4.81
C ARG A 257 8.24 -19.10 3.87
N GLY A 258 7.47 -19.28 2.79
CA GLY A 258 7.10 -18.17 1.91
C GLY A 258 6.23 -17.12 2.61
N ALA A 259 5.21 -17.55 3.36
CA ALA A 259 4.35 -16.65 4.14
C ALA A 259 5.13 -15.94 5.25
N GLU A 260 6.04 -16.64 5.94
CA GLU A 260 6.94 -16.04 6.95
C GLU A 260 7.86 -14.99 6.31
N THR A 261 8.45 -15.29 5.16
CA THR A 261 9.32 -14.38 4.40
C THR A 261 8.57 -13.10 4.02
N LEU A 262 7.32 -13.21 3.52
CA LEU A 262 6.47 -12.05 3.21
C LEU A 262 6.14 -11.25 4.47
N SER A 263 5.76 -11.91 5.56
CA SER A 263 5.42 -11.24 6.83
C SER A 263 6.61 -10.48 7.40
N LEU A 264 7.80 -11.06 7.38
CA LEU A 264 9.05 -10.42 7.81
C LEU A 264 9.38 -9.20 6.94
N MET A 265 9.26 -9.32 5.62
CA MET A 265 9.47 -8.23 4.67
C MET A 265 8.53 -7.05 4.96
N LEU A 266 7.25 -7.32 5.22
CA LEU A 266 6.24 -6.29 5.50
C LEU A 266 6.44 -5.66 6.88
N ALA A 267 6.85 -6.43 7.89
CA ALA A 267 7.22 -5.90 9.20
C ALA A 267 8.40 -4.91 9.10
N CYS A 268 9.45 -5.30 8.39
CA CYS A 268 10.62 -4.44 8.17
C CYS A 268 10.25 -3.18 7.36
N SER A 269 9.34 -3.29 6.38
CA SER A 269 8.87 -2.12 5.63
C SER A 269 8.07 -1.14 6.50
N ALA A 270 7.28 -1.65 7.43
CA ALA A 270 6.58 -0.80 8.40
C ALA A 270 7.55 -0.03 9.30
N LEU A 271 8.62 -0.66 9.76
CA LEU A 271 9.68 -0.01 10.52
C LEU A 271 10.37 1.09 9.69
N ALA A 272 10.70 0.81 8.43
CA ALA A 272 11.30 1.80 7.54
C ALA A 272 10.37 2.98 7.25
N SER A 273 9.07 2.75 7.10
CA SER A 273 8.07 3.81 6.95
C SER A 273 8.00 4.72 8.16
N PHE A 274 8.01 4.15 9.36
CA PHE A 274 7.90 4.92 10.61
C PHE A 274 9.16 5.73 10.92
N PHE A 275 10.30 5.06 10.94
CA PHE A 275 11.55 5.67 11.42
C PHE A 275 12.37 6.29 10.28
N GLY A 276 12.40 5.61 9.11
CA GLY A 276 13.27 5.99 8.01
C GLY A 276 12.87 7.30 7.35
N VAL A 277 11.60 7.50 7.06
CA VAL A 277 11.12 8.73 6.39
C VAL A 277 11.21 9.93 7.32
N GLY A 278 10.86 9.78 8.59
CA GLY A 278 11.02 10.83 9.60
C GLY A 278 12.46 11.28 9.73
N PHE A 279 13.40 10.35 9.81
CA PHE A 279 14.82 10.65 9.96
C PHE A 279 15.47 11.17 8.66
N LEU A 280 15.34 10.42 7.56
CA LEU A 280 15.99 10.77 6.28
C LEU A 280 15.33 11.98 5.62
N GLY A 281 14.00 12.07 5.62
CA GLY A 281 13.26 13.15 4.99
C GLY A 281 13.49 14.49 5.70
N SER A 282 13.52 14.49 7.05
CA SER A 282 13.78 15.72 7.81
C SER A 282 15.22 16.23 7.67
N ARG A 283 16.19 15.33 7.49
CA ARG A 283 17.61 15.69 7.43
C ARG A 283 18.11 15.99 6.02
N PHE A 284 17.63 15.28 5.02
CA PHE A 284 18.15 15.34 3.65
C PHE A 284 17.13 15.79 2.59
N GLY A 285 15.85 15.93 2.98
CA GLY A 285 14.74 16.21 2.07
C GLY A 285 14.20 14.96 1.38
N GLY A 286 12.99 15.07 0.83
CA GLY A 286 12.24 13.94 0.27
C GLY A 286 12.93 13.27 -0.93
N LEU A 287 13.56 14.06 -1.84
CA LEU A 287 14.24 13.52 -3.04
C LEU A 287 15.45 12.65 -2.69
N ARG A 288 16.23 13.03 -1.70
CA ARG A 288 17.40 12.23 -1.29
C ARG A 288 16.97 11.02 -0.48
N ALA A 289 15.94 11.16 0.35
CA ALA A 289 15.38 10.05 1.10
C ALA A 289 14.85 8.95 0.15
N ILE A 290 14.05 9.32 -0.86
CA ILE A 290 13.55 8.33 -1.83
C ILE A 290 14.68 7.71 -2.66
N PHE A 291 15.74 8.45 -2.98
CA PHE A 291 16.91 7.92 -3.68
C PHE A 291 17.60 6.82 -2.87
N VAL A 292 17.82 7.04 -1.58
CA VAL A 292 18.43 6.05 -0.67
C VAL A 292 17.55 4.79 -0.59
N PHE A 293 16.24 4.96 -0.36
CA PHE A 293 15.30 3.83 -0.31
C PHE A 293 15.25 3.07 -1.63
N SER A 294 15.15 3.76 -2.77
CA SER A 294 15.10 3.11 -4.09
C SER A 294 16.41 2.42 -4.45
N THR A 295 17.56 2.94 -4.01
CA THR A 295 18.85 2.26 -4.19
C THR A 295 18.88 0.95 -3.39
N GLY A 296 18.48 0.99 -2.12
CA GLY A 296 18.35 -0.20 -1.29
C GLY A 296 17.40 -1.23 -1.93
N GLN A 297 16.25 -0.78 -2.44
CA GLN A 297 15.29 -1.61 -3.13
C GLN A 297 15.90 -2.29 -4.37
N ALA A 298 16.62 -1.55 -5.24
CA ALA A 298 17.24 -2.10 -6.45
C ALA A 298 18.27 -3.18 -6.13
N VAL A 299 19.18 -2.88 -5.20
CA VAL A 299 20.27 -3.81 -4.80
C VAL A 299 19.66 -5.09 -4.22
N LEU A 300 18.68 -4.95 -3.34
CA LEU A 300 18.10 -6.10 -2.62
C LEU A 300 17.14 -6.90 -3.49
N LEU A 301 16.45 -6.28 -4.46
CA LEU A 301 15.70 -6.99 -5.48
C LEU A 301 16.65 -7.80 -6.38
N GLY A 302 17.80 -7.22 -6.75
CA GLY A 302 18.85 -7.93 -7.46
C GLY A 302 19.39 -9.12 -6.65
N ALA A 303 19.61 -8.96 -5.35
CA ALA A 303 20.02 -10.03 -4.47
C ALA A 303 18.98 -11.16 -4.41
N LEU A 304 17.68 -10.84 -4.26
CA LEU A 304 16.61 -11.83 -4.27
C LEU A 304 16.56 -12.68 -5.54
N ALA A 305 17.03 -12.15 -6.69
CA ALA A 305 17.09 -12.90 -7.93
C ALA A 305 18.11 -14.06 -7.92
N PHE A 306 19.07 -14.05 -7.00
CA PHE A 306 20.16 -15.02 -6.94
C PHE A 306 20.24 -15.80 -5.63
N VAL A 307 19.45 -15.45 -4.64
CA VAL A 307 19.42 -16.12 -3.34
C VAL A 307 18.51 -17.34 -3.41
N GLU A 308 19.07 -18.51 -3.13
CA GLU A 308 18.36 -19.80 -3.14
C GLU A 308 18.30 -20.46 -1.76
N SER A 309 19.07 -19.97 -0.77
CA SER A 309 19.06 -20.52 0.58
C SER A 309 17.98 -19.87 1.45
N LEU A 310 17.31 -20.63 2.31
CA LEU A 310 16.24 -20.13 3.17
C LEU A 310 16.70 -19.01 4.11
N PRO A 311 17.84 -19.09 4.81
CA PRO A 311 18.32 -17.97 5.62
C PRO A 311 18.62 -16.73 4.78
N GLY A 312 19.19 -16.91 3.58
CA GLY A 312 19.44 -15.82 2.64
C GLY A 312 18.14 -15.14 2.19
N LEU A 313 17.07 -15.89 1.92
CA LEU A 313 15.75 -15.36 1.55
C LEU A 313 15.16 -14.52 2.67
N TYR A 314 15.23 -14.97 3.93
CA TYR A 314 14.77 -14.18 5.08
C TYR A 314 15.55 -12.86 5.22
N ILE A 315 16.89 -12.92 5.13
CA ILE A 315 17.73 -11.72 5.24
C ILE A 315 17.45 -10.77 4.08
N ALA A 316 17.43 -11.27 2.83
CA ALA A 316 17.18 -10.46 1.66
C ALA A 316 15.78 -9.84 1.68
N ALA A 317 14.75 -10.58 2.11
CA ALA A 317 13.39 -10.07 2.25
C ALA A 317 13.26 -9.02 3.35
N ALA A 318 13.85 -9.23 4.51
CA ALA A 318 13.87 -8.25 5.60
C ALA A 318 14.54 -6.94 5.16
N MET A 319 15.72 -7.05 4.56
CA MET A 319 16.46 -5.89 4.04
C MET A 319 15.72 -5.21 2.90
N PHE A 320 15.07 -5.98 1.99
CA PHE A 320 14.23 -5.42 0.94
C PHE A 320 13.06 -4.63 1.54
N GLY A 321 12.44 -5.15 2.60
CA GLY A 321 11.41 -4.44 3.38
C GLY A 321 11.90 -3.08 3.86
N LEU A 322 13.09 -3.02 4.47
CA LEU A 322 13.71 -1.76 4.89
C LEU A 322 14.02 -0.85 3.69
N GLY A 323 14.44 -1.41 2.57
CA GLY A 323 14.79 -0.67 1.36
C GLY A 323 13.58 0.02 0.71
N TYR A 324 12.41 -0.63 0.63
CA TYR A 324 11.27 -0.03 -0.06
C TYR A 324 10.28 0.70 0.86
N GLY A 325 10.26 0.38 2.15
CA GLY A 325 9.21 0.84 3.07
C GLY A 325 9.05 2.36 3.18
N GLY A 326 10.12 3.12 2.94
CA GLY A 326 10.10 4.58 2.93
C GLY A 326 9.70 5.24 1.60
N ILE A 327 9.58 4.49 0.51
CA ILE A 327 9.40 5.06 -0.83
C ILE A 327 8.05 5.80 -0.96
N LEU A 328 6.94 5.14 -0.68
CA LEU A 328 5.61 5.74 -0.83
C LEU A 328 5.40 6.95 0.08
N PRO A 329 5.79 6.93 1.36
CA PRO A 329 5.70 8.10 2.23
C PRO A 329 6.58 9.29 1.82
N CYS A 330 7.65 9.09 1.04
CA CYS A 330 8.47 10.19 0.53
C CYS A 330 7.75 11.04 -0.53
N TYR A 331 6.83 10.48 -1.32
CA TYR A 331 6.15 11.24 -2.38
C TYR A 331 5.35 12.45 -1.88
N PRO A 332 4.52 12.36 -0.83
CA PRO A 332 3.86 13.53 -0.24
C PRO A 332 4.85 14.60 0.22
N VAL A 333 6.00 14.19 0.76
CA VAL A 333 7.07 15.11 1.21
C VAL A 333 7.64 15.85 0.00
N ILE A 334 8.03 15.12 -1.07
CA ILE A 334 8.59 15.70 -2.31
C ILE A 334 7.59 16.66 -2.97
N VAL A 335 6.32 16.27 -3.03
CA VAL A 335 5.26 17.13 -3.60
C VAL A 335 5.13 18.44 -2.84
N ARG A 336 5.20 18.41 -1.50
CA ARG A 336 5.15 19.64 -0.67
C ARG A 336 6.41 20.49 -0.79
N GLU A 337 7.57 19.88 -1.01
CA GLU A 337 8.84 20.58 -1.17
C GLU A 337 8.94 21.32 -2.50
N LEU A 338 8.47 20.69 -3.58
CA LEU A 338 8.76 21.12 -4.95
C LEU A 338 7.56 21.69 -5.71
N LEU A 339 6.34 21.46 -5.25
CA LEU A 339 5.12 21.85 -5.94
C LEU A 339 4.27 22.78 -5.07
N PRO A 340 3.36 23.58 -5.69
CA PRO A 340 2.51 24.49 -4.94
C PRO A 340 1.68 23.78 -3.87
N SER A 341 1.76 24.26 -2.63
CA SER A 341 1.11 23.64 -1.46
C SER A 341 -0.43 23.63 -1.57
N ALA A 342 -1.03 24.60 -2.26
CA ALA A 342 -2.46 24.66 -2.52
C ALA A 342 -2.98 23.44 -3.30
N GLU A 343 -2.14 22.80 -4.11
CA GLU A 343 -2.48 21.64 -4.94
C GLU A 343 -1.85 20.33 -4.42
N ALA A 344 -1.18 20.36 -3.28
CA ALA A 344 -0.38 19.23 -2.79
C ALA A 344 -1.18 17.93 -2.65
N GLY A 345 -2.42 17.99 -2.18
CA GLY A 345 -3.29 16.81 -2.05
C GLY A 345 -3.61 16.17 -3.40
N ARG A 346 -4.08 16.97 -4.37
CA ARG A 346 -4.39 16.49 -5.72
C ARG A 346 -3.17 15.93 -6.43
N ARG A 347 -2.03 16.60 -6.29
CA ARG A 347 -0.76 16.21 -6.91
C ARG A 347 -0.19 14.94 -6.32
N THR A 348 -0.24 14.79 -4.99
CA THR A 348 0.11 13.54 -4.30
C THR A 348 -0.80 12.40 -4.73
N GLY A 349 -2.11 12.63 -4.79
CA GLY A 349 -3.08 11.63 -5.26
C GLY A 349 -2.77 11.15 -6.68
N LEU A 350 -2.37 12.06 -7.57
CA LEU A 350 -1.99 11.71 -8.94
C LEU A 350 -0.70 10.85 -8.98
N VAL A 351 0.34 11.21 -8.22
CA VAL A 351 1.56 10.38 -8.12
C VAL A 351 1.22 8.99 -7.59
N LEU A 352 0.39 8.90 -6.55
CA LEU A 352 -0.02 7.61 -5.96
C LEU A 352 -0.90 6.77 -6.91
N LEU A 353 -1.69 7.41 -7.78
CA LEU A 353 -2.42 6.71 -8.85
C LEU A 353 -1.44 6.02 -9.82
N PHE A 354 -0.40 6.74 -10.27
CA PHE A 354 0.63 6.16 -11.12
C PHE A 354 1.47 5.10 -10.40
N ALA A 355 1.73 5.28 -9.10
CA ALA A 355 2.34 4.27 -8.24
C ALA A 355 1.49 2.98 -8.20
N GLY A 356 0.17 3.10 -8.04
CA GLY A 356 -0.78 1.98 -8.13
C GLY A 356 -0.74 1.28 -9.49
N GLY A 357 -0.63 2.05 -10.59
CA GLY A 357 -0.41 1.50 -11.93
C GLY A 357 0.89 0.71 -12.04
N GLY A 358 1.98 1.20 -11.45
CA GLY A 358 3.25 0.49 -11.35
C GLY A 358 3.13 -0.81 -10.56
N MET A 359 2.41 -0.79 -9.42
CA MET A 359 2.13 -2.00 -8.63
C MET A 359 1.34 -3.04 -9.44
N ALA A 360 0.33 -2.60 -10.19
CA ALA A 360 -0.45 -3.46 -11.06
C ALA A 360 0.39 -4.07 -12.19
N LEU A 361 1.17 -3.25 -12.88
CA LEU A 361 2.06 -3.70 -13.96
C LEU A 361 3.09 -4.72 -13.46
N GLY A 362 3.76 -4.45 -12.34
CA GLY A 362 4.81 -5.33 -11.82
C GLY A 362 4.26 -6.67 -11.35
N SER A 363 3.11 -6.70 -10.69
CA SER A 363 2.50 -7.97 -10.26
C SER A 363 2.09 -8.84 -11.44
N TRP A 364 1.50 -8.27 -12.49
CA TRP A 364 1.18 -8.99 -13.72
C TRP A 364 2.45 -9.48 -14.43
N LEU A 365 3.45 -8.61 -14.57
CA LEU A 365 4.74 -8.96 -15.18
C LEU A 365 5.38 -10.16 -14.49
N GLY A 366 5.35 -10.23 -13.15
CA GLY A 366 5.90 -11.34 -12.40
C GLY A 366 5.28 -12.69 -12.77
N GLY A 367 3.95 -12.74 -12.91
CA GLY A 367 3.24 -13.93 -13.36
C GLY A 367 3.51 -14.28 -14.82
N ALA A 368 3.40 -13.29 -15.73
CA ALA A 368 3.62 -13.48 -17.17
C ALA A 368 5.05 -13.90 -17.51
N VAL A 369 6.05 -13.32 -16.86
CA VAL A 369 7.45 -13.69 -17.04
C VAL A 369 7.72 -15.08 -16.47
N PHE A 370 7.11 -15.43 -15.31
CA PHE A 370 7.21 -16.78 -14.79
C PHE A 370 6.62 -17.82 -15.76
N ASP A 371 5.43 -17.57 -16.29
CA ASP A 371 4.77 -18.47 -17.24
C ASP A 371 5.61 -18.68 -18.52
N ALA A 372 6.38 -17.66 -18.95
CA ALA A 372 7.26 -17.74 -20.11
C ALA A 372 8.63 -18.37 -19.83
N THR A 373 9.18 -18.22 -18.61
CA THR A 373 10.58 -18.58 -18.30
C THR A 373 10.73 -19.68 -17.25
N GLY A 374 9.66 -20.03 -16.54
CA GLY A 374 9.67 -20.99 -15.43
C GLY A 374 10.35 -20.48 -14.16
N THR A 375 10.77 -19.18 -14.11
CA THR A 375 11.50 -18.64 -12.96
C THR A 375 11.17 -17.19 -12.66
N TYR A 376 11.17 -16.82 -11.37
CA TYR A 376 11.01 -15.42 -10.94
C TYR A 376 12.32 -14.62 -11.04
N ARG A 377 13.46 -15.25 -11.24
CA ARG A 377 14.77 -14.59 -11.39
C ARG A 377 14.73 -13.51 -12.48
N THR A 378 14.24 -13.86 -13.66
CA THR A 378 14.10 -12.93 -14.78
C THR A 378 13.13 -11.78 -14.45
N ALA A 379 12.01 -12.08 -13.79
CA ALA A 379 11.05 -11.05 -13.37
C ALA A 379 11.69 -10.04 -12.39
N PHE A 380 12.45 -10.50 -11.41
CA PHE A 380 13.14 -9.62 -10.45
C PHE A 380 14.19 -8.74 -11.13
N LEU A 381 14.97 -9.29 -12.11
CA LEU A 381 15.93 -8.50 -12.88
C LEU A 381 15.25 -7.44 -13.77
N ILE A 382 14.08 -7.73 -14.35
CA ILE A 382 13.25 -6.74 -15.04
C ILE A 382 12.83 -5.63 -14.05
N GLY A 383 12.44 -6.00 -12.83
CA GLY A 383 12.13 -5.03 -11.78
C GLY A 383 13.31 -4.13 -11.42
N VAL A 384 14.54 -4.69 -11.37
CA VAL A 384 15.77 -3.90 -11.18
C VAL A 384 15.94 -2.88 -12.31
N ALA A 385 15.71 -3.27 -13.56
CA ALA A 385 15.79 -2.36 -14.71
C ALA A 385 14.77 -1.21 -14.63
N PHE A 386 13.52 -1.50 -14.26
CA PHE A 386 12.52 -0.46 -14.01
C PHE A 386 12.93 0.50 -12.89
N ASN A 387 13.49 -0.03 -11.80
CA ASN A 387 13.96 0.80 -10.69
C ASN A 387 15.24 1.60 -11.04
N ALA A 388 16.11 1.08 -11.89
CA ALA A 388 17.24 1.83 -12.43
C ALA A 388 16.77 3.06 -13.20
N GLY A 389 15.70 2.93 -14.01
CA GLY A 389 15.05 4.07 -14.67
C GLY A 389 14.50 5.10 -13.66
N ASN A 390 13.84 4.65 -12.59
CA ASN A 390 13.41 5.51 -11.49
C ASN A 390 14.61 6.23 -10.85
N LEU A 391 15.68 5.51 -10.50
CA LEU A 391 16.88 6.09 -9.91
C LEU A 391 17.54 7.14 -10.82
N ALA A 392 17.60 6.90 -12.12
CA ALA A 392 18.11 7.88 -13.07
C ALA A 392 17.27 9.17 -13.08
N ILE A 393 15.95 9.04 -13.05
CA ILE A 393 15.04 10.20 -12.97
C ILE A 393 15.25 10.96 -11.65
N ILE A 394 15.27 10.29 -10.52
CA ILE A 394 15.43 10.93 -9.20
C ILE A 394 16.83 11.57 -9.07
N ALA A 395 17.90 10.89 -9.54
CA ALA A 395 19.25 11.44 -9.56
C ALA A 395 19.31 12.74 -10.37
N ARG A 396 18.67 12.77 -11.55
CA ARG A 396 18.57 13.98 -12.38
C ARG A 396 17.82 15.10 -11.67
N LEU A 397 16.72 14.80 -10.97
CA LEU A 397 16.01 15.80 -10.18
C LEU A 397 16.87 16.34 -9.05
N ILE A 398 17.63 15.49 -8.33
CA ILE A 398 18.53 15.91 -7.26
C ILE A 398 19.64 16.84 -7.80
N ALA A 399 20.21 16.51 -8.97
CA ALA A 399 21.29 17.32 -9.58
C ALA A 399 20.84 18.75 -9.94
N HIS A 400 19.56 18.94 -10.26
CA HIS A 400 19.00 20.23 -10.69
C HIS A 400 18.16 20.92 -9.60
N THR A 401 18.05 20.33 -8.40
CA THR A 401 17.30 20.93 -7.28
C THR A 401 18.28 21.50 -6.26
N PRO A 402 18.06 22.73 -5.73
CA PRO A 402 18.88 23.30 -4.68
C PRO A 402 18.99 22.38 -3.46
N ARG A 403 20.10 22.48 -2.74
CA ARG A 403 20.27 21.68 -1.50
C ARG A 403 19.18 22.03 -0.49
N PHE A 404 18.53 21.01 0.05
CA PHE A 404 17.59 21.15 1.15
C PHE A 404 18.32 21.75 2.36
N ARG A 405 17.81 22.86 2.90
CA ARG A 405 18.28 23.45 4.16
C ARG A 405 17.22 23.10 5.21
N PRO A 406 17.55 22.30 6.24
CA PRO A 406 16.62 22.03 7.32
C PRO A 406 16.25 23.34 8.04
N ALA A 407 14.97 23.49 8.40
CA ALA A 407 14.46 24.70 9.07
C ALA A 407 15.02 24.93 10.49
N TYR A 408 15.87 24.02 10.98
CA TYR A 408 16.47 24.02 12.31
C TYR A 408 18.01 23.98 12.26
N ALA A 409 18.60 24.52 11.22
CA ALA A 409 20.05 24.70 11.13
C ALA A 409 20.39 26.17 11.39
#